data_50ecae4dcb1a0bacf04d01aada3afc56
#
_entry.id   50ecae4dcb1a0bacf04d01aada3afc56
#
_cell.length_a   1.000
_cell.length_b   1.000
_cell.length_c   1.000
_cell.angle_alpha   90.00
_cell.angle_beta   90.00
_cell.angle_gamma   90.00
#
_symmetry.space_group_name_H-M   'P 1'
#
loop_
_entity.id
_entity.type
_entity.pdbx_description
1 polymer ?
#
loop_
_entity_poly.entity_id
_entity_poly.type
_entity_poly.pdbx_seq_one_letter_code
_entity_poly.pdbx_strand_id
1 'polypeptide(L)'
;LIIEAGIRFQEVKKALDFNLRKVVGCVVTHAHNDHAKYIKAMVDSGFHTLALREVWTAKGVWDSRSLVVKEGKGYKMGNFKVLPFPACHDVPCVGYLIDHPDMGKMVFLTDSCMCEYQFKGLNHVLIECNYSDKKLIEAITTGRTLPSQRERLLTSHMELTTCKGFLEANDLSHVSEIVLLHLSENNSDEPYFISEVERHTGKVVYAAKPGLTIDLDRI
;
A
#
# COMPACT_ATOMS: atom_id res chain seq x y z
N LEU A 1 1.96 11.85 7.56
CA LEU A 1 1.05 11.49 6.49
C LEU A 1 0.33 10.20 6.85
N ILE A 2 -0.99 10.14 6.69
CA ILE A 2 -1.77 8.90 6.80
C ILE A 2 -1.85 8.26 5.41
N ILE A 3 -1.69 6.95 5.31
CA ILE A 3 -1.88 6.18 4.09
C ILE A 3 -3.04 5.22 4.36
N GLU A 4 -4.07 5.29 3.52
CA GLU A 4 -5.34 4.59 3.60
C GLU A 4 -6.28 5.05 4.74
N ALA A 5 -7.56 4.84 4.51
CA ALA A 5 -8.65 5.19 5.40
C ALA A 5 -9.62 4.00 5.64
N GLY A 6 -9.08 2.76 5.64
CA GLY A 6 -9.86 1.53 5.77
C GLY A 6 -10.24 1.16 7.20
N ILE A 7 -9.51 1.65 8.19
CA ILE A 7 -9.77 1.39 9.61
C ILE A 7 -10.52 2.55 10.28
N ARG A 8 -11.19 2.27 11.40
CA ARG A 8 -11.91 3.31 12.16
C ARG A 8 -10.95 4.42 12.56
N PHE A 9 -11.34 5.67 12.34
CA PHE A 9 -10.53 6.85 12.69
C PHE A 9 -10.14 6.88 14.19
N GLN A 10 -10.95 6.27 15.05
CA GLN A 10 -10.61 6.11 16.46
C GLN A 10 -9.32 5.29 16.67
N GLU A 11 -9.09 4.26 15.87
CA GLU A 11 -7.86 3.45 15.96
C GLU A 11 -6.64 4.25 15.45
N VAL A 12 -6.83 5.06 14.40
CA VAL A 12 -5.80 6.00 13.95
C VAL A 12 -5.43 6.98 15.05
N LYS A 13 -6.44 7.55 15.75
CA LYS A 13 -6.20 8.46 16.88
C LYS A 13 -5.42 7.79 18.01
N LYS A 14 -5.75 6.55 18.34
CA LYS A 14 -5.01 5.78 19.36
C LYS A 14 -3.56 5.54 18.98
N ALA A 15 -3.31 5.12 17.74
CA ALA A 15 -1.96 4.90 17.22
C ALA A 15 -1.08 6.17 17.22
N LEU A 16 -1.71 7.34 17.21
CA LEU A 16 -1.05 8.65 17.27
C LEU A 16 -1.06 9.26 18.68
N ASP A 17 -1.38 8.49 19.72
CA ASP A 17 -1.56 8.98 21.10
C ASP A 17 -2.44 10.23 21.16
N PHE A 18 -3.49 10.27 20.32
CA PHE A 18 -4.39 11.42 20.13
C PHE A 18 -3.71 12.72 19.67
N ASN A 19 -2.45 12.68 19.28
CA ASN A 19 -1.72 13.85 18.77
C ASN A 19 -1.88 14.00 17.25
N LEU A 20 -2.99 14.57 16.83
CA LEU A 20 -3.31 14.78 15.42
C LEU A 20 -2.57 15.97 14.80
N ARG A 21 -1.89 16.82 15.58
CA ARG A 21 -1.19 18.03 15.08
C ARG A 21 -0.05 17.72 14.12
N LYS A 22 0.52 16.49 14.21
CA LYS A 22 1.59 16.01 13.31
C LYS A 22 1.06 15.48 11.97
N VAL A 23 -0.26 15.31 11.83
CA VAL A 23 -0.85 14.76 10.60
C VAL A 23 -1.04 15.88 9.58
N VAL A 24 -0.36 15.78 8.46
CA VAL A 24 -0.44 16.75 7.36
C VAL A 24 -1.54 16.44 6.35
N GLY A 25 -2.08 15.22 6.37
CA GLY A 25 -3.17 14.79 5.50
C GLY A 25 -3.21 13.28 5.33
N CYS A 26 -4.05 12.82 4.39
CA CYS A 26 -4.26 11.43 4.07
C CYS A 26 -4.15 11.18 2.56
N VAL A 27 -3.71 9.99 2.16
CA VAL A 27 -3.75 9.51 0.78
C VAL A 27 -4.49 8.19 0.72
N VAL A 28 -5.32 7.95 -0.29
CA VAL A 28 -6.12 6.72 -0.45
C VAL A 28 -5.96 6.21 -1.88
N THR A 29 -5.65 4.92 -2.02
CA THR A 29 -5.32 4.30 -3.30
C THR A 29 -6.54 4.06 -4.18
N HIS A 30 -7.62 3.47 -3.63
CA HIS A 30 -8.82 3.07 -4.38
C HIS A 30 -10.08 3.01 -3.50
N ALA A 31 -11.22 2.63 -4.09
CA ALA A 31 -12.53 2.78 -3.45
C ALA A 31 -12.98 1.60 -2.58
N HIS A 32 -12.26 0.48 -2.49
CA HIS A 32 -12.67 -0.65 -1.65
C HIS A 32 -12.77 -0.25 -0.17
N ASN A 33 -13.59 -0.99 0.58
CA ASN A 33 -13.93 -0.60 1.95
C ASN A 33 -12.76 -0.73 2.92
N ASP A 34 -11.89 -1.68 2.72
CA ASP A 34 -10.66 -1.89 3.49
C ASP A 34 -9.62 -0.77 3.28
N HIS A 35 -9.79 0.07 2.24
CA HIS A 35 -8.95 1.22 1.94
C HIS A 35 -9.63 2.57 2.16
N ALA A 36 -10.93 2.70 1.87
CA ALA A 36 -11.62 3.98 1.84
C ALA A 36 -12.88 4.07 2.73
N LYS A 37 -13.20 3.05 3.55
CA LYS A 37 -14.44 3.00 4.35
C LYS A 37 -14.64 4.23 5.23
N TYR A 38 -13.57 4.76 5.80
CA TYR A 38 -13.62 5.86 6.75
C TYR A 38 -13.01 7.16 6.20
N ILE A 39 -12.90 7.29 4.86
CA ILE A 39 -12.35 8.49 4.21
C ILE A 39 -13.12 9.76 4.61
N LYS A 40 -14.45 9.67 4.81
CA LYS A 40 -15.27 10.78 5.31
C LYS A 40 -14.78 11.25 6.68
N ALA A 41 -14.43 10.34 7.57
CA ALA A 41 -13.95 10.71 8.90
C ALA A 41 -12.61 11.44 8.86
N MET A 42 -11.74 11.16 7.87
CA MET A 42 -10.51 11.92 7.64
C MET A 42 -10.82 13.36 7.23
N VAL A 43 -11.70 13.53 6.25
CA VAL A 43 -12.13 14.85 5.76
C VAL A 43 -12.83 15.65 6.87
N ASP A 44 -13.80 15.06 7.59
CA ASP A 44 -14.53 15.69 8.70
C ASP A 44 -13.60 16.11 9.86
N SER A 45 -12.48 15.41 10.02
CA SER A 45 -11.44 15.73 11.02
C SER A 45 -10.49 16.84 10.60
N GLY A 46 -10.73 17.44 9.42
CA GLY A 46 -9.98 18.58 8.92
C GLY A 46 -8.77 18.21 8.04
N PHE A 47 -8.56 16.95 7.69
CA PHE A 47 -7.42 16.53 6.86
C PHE A 47 -7.72 16.71 5.38
N HIS A 48 -6.82 17.38 4.67
CA HIS A 48 -6.76 17.27 3.23
C HIS A 48 -6.47 15.82 2.86
N THR A 49 -7.30 15.25 2.01
CA THR A 49 -7.20 13.85 1.61
C THR A 49 -7.09 13.75 0.10
N LEU A 50 -6.06 13.07 -0.38
CA LEU A 50 -5.78 12.84 -1.79
C LEU A 50 -6.33 11.47 -2.20
N ALA A 51 -7.17 11.43 -3.22
CA ALA A 51 -7.69 10.19 -3.81
C ALA A 51 -8.10 10.42 -5.26
N LEU A 52 -8.27 9.34 -6.03
CA LEU A 52 -8.86 9.39 -7.36
C LEU A 52 -10.31 9.93 -7.30
N ARG A 53 -10.78 10.52 -8.41
CA ARG A 53 -12.18 10.99 -8.54
C ARG A 53 -13.18 9.86 -8.27
N GLU A 54 -12.87 8.67 -8.70
CA GLU A 54 -13.67 7.46 -8.56
C GLU A 54 -13.88 7.08 -7.09
N VAL A 55 -12.87 7.27 -6.25
CA VAL A 55 -12.96 7.08 -4.79
C VAL A 55 -13.98 8.06 -4.19
N TRP A 56 -13.85 9.34 -4.51
CA TRP A 56 -14.76 10.39 -4.02
C TRP A 56 -16.20 10.14 -4.46
N THR A 57 -16.40 9.75 -5.72
CA THR A 57 -17.71 9.41 -6.27
C THR A 57 -18.30 8.19 -5.58
N ALA A 58 -17.53 7.12 -5.43
CA ALA A 58 -17.99 5.88 -4.80
C ALA A 58 -18.34 6.05 -3.30
N LYS A 59 -17.62 6.96 -2.61
CA LYS A 59 -17.86 7.24 -1.18
C LYS A 59 -18.86 8.37 -0.94
N GLY A 60 -19.26 9.11 -1.99
CA GLY A 60 -20.18 10.24 -1.86
C GLY A 60 -19.67 11.39 -0.97
N VAL A 61 -18.34 11.58 -0.93
CA VAL A 61 -17.68 12.56 -0.05
C VAL A 61 -17.07 13.66 -0.90
N TRP A 62 -17.72 14.84 -0.88
CA TRP A 62 -17.26 16.03 -1.61
C TRP A 62 -17.17 17.20 -0.66
N ASP A 63 -15.97 17.65 -0.36
CA ASP A 63 -15.65 18.78 0.53
C ASP A 63 -14.44 19.53 -0.06
N SER A 64 -14.15 20.72 0.45
CA SER A 64 -12.96 21.48 0.06
C SER A 64 -11.63 20.75 0.34
N ARG A 65 -11.64 19.76 1.22
CA ARG A 65 -10.50 18.91 1.59
C ARG A 65 -10.44 17.61 0.78
N SER A 66 -11.47 17.32 -0.03
CA SER A 66 -11.50 16.16 -0.95
C SER A 66 -10.70 16.48 -2.22
N LEU A 67 -9.41 16.21 -2.20
CA LEU A 67 -8.50 16.58 -3.28
C LEU A 67 -8.40 15.45 -4.30
N VAL A 68 -8.80 15.74 -5.55
CA VAL A 68 -8.73 14.78 -6.65
C VAL A 68 -7.31 14.69 -7.17
N VAL A 69 -6.74 13.49 -7.15
CA VAL A 69 -5.43 13.23 -7.77
C VAL A 69 -5.57 12.81 -9.24
N LYS A 70 -4.48 13.02 -9.96
CA LYS A 70 -4.25 12.50 -11.32
C LYS A 70 -2.91 11.78 -11.33
N GLU A 71 -2.87 10.64 -11.97
CA GLU A 71 -1.66 9.87 -12.19
C GLU A 71 -0.56 10.72 -12.84
N GLY A 72 0.68 10.51 -12.41
CA GLY A 72 1.84 11.24 -12.89
C GLY A 72 1.94 12.71 -12.48
N LYS A 73 0.94 13.24 -11.74
CA LYS A 73 0.99 14.61 -11.22
C LYS A 73 1.45 14.61 -9.76
N GLY A 74 2.49 15.37 -9.45
CA GLY A 74 2.98 15.53 -8.08
C GLY A 74 2.08 16.45 -7.23
N TYR A 75 1.94 16.08 -5.96
CA TYR A 75 1.21 16.83 -4.93
C TYR A 75 2.11 17.07 -3.72
N LYS A 76 1.87 18.16 -2.99
CA LYS A 76 2.59 18.49 -1.75
C LYS A 76 1.63 18.47 -0.57
N MET A 77 2.02 17.75 0.50
CA MET A 77 1.30 17.69 1.78
C MET A 77 2.29 17.92 2.92
N GLY A 78 2.32 19.11 3.49
CA GLY A 78 3.40 19.50 4.40
C GLY A 78 4.75 19.42 3.70
N ASN A 79 5.68 18.65 4.24
CA ASN A 79 6.99 18.37 3.63
C ASN A 79 7.00 17.16 2.72
N PHE A 80 5.90 16.38 2.66
CA PHE A 80 5.78 15.24 1.76
C PHE A 80 5.50 15.69 0.33
N LYS A 81 6.20 15.08 -0.62
CA LYS A 81 5.89 15.09 -2.05
C LYS A 81 5.27 13.74 -2.38
N VAL A 82 4.09 13.75 -2.96
CA VAL A 82 3.30 12.56 -3.26
C VAL A 82 3.06 12.49 -4.77
N LEU A 83 3.49 11.42 -5.42
CA LEU A 83 3.28 11.18 -6.84
C LEU A 83 2.47 9.90 -7.00
N PRO A 84 1.18 10.00 -7.37
CA PRO A 84 0.38 8.81 -7.71
C PRO A 84 0.81 8.23 -9.05
N PHE A 85 0.87 6.92 -9.14
CA PHE A 85 1.12 6.17 -10.37
C PHE A 85 0.09 5.04 -10.52
N PRO A 86 -0.24 4.60 -11.75
CA PRO A 86 -1.23 3.55 -11.99
C PRO A 86 -0.89 2.25 -11.27
N ALA A 87 -1.90 1.60 -10.70
CA ALA A 87 -1.85 0.25 -10.16
C ALA A 87 -2.84 -0.66 -10.89
N CYS A 88 -2.51 -1.93 -11.03
CA CYS A 88 -3.30 -2.92 -11.78
C CYS A 88 -4.27 -3.65 -10.83
N HIS A 89 -5.51 -3.20 -10.76
CA HIS A 89 -6.53 -3.73 -9.86
C HIS A 89 -7.89 -3.83 -10.54
N ASP A 90 -8.90 -4.41 -9.86
CA ASP A 90 -10.27 -4.61 -10.38
C ASP A 90 -11.11 -3.32 -10.38
N VAL A 91 -10.63 -2.26 -9.74
CA VAL A 91 -11.19 -0.90 -9.77
C VAL A 91 -10.08 0.13 -10.05
N PRO A 92 -10.39 1.36 -10.49
CA PRO A 92 -9.38 2.42 -10.60
C PRO A 92 -8.57 2.57 -9.33
N CYS A 93 -7.26 2.34 -9.41
CA CYS A 93 -6.34 2.26 -8.29
C CYS A 93 -5.00 2.94 -8.62
N VAL A 94 -4.36 3.54 -7.62
CA VAL A 94 -3.03 4.12 -7.71
C VAL A 94 -2.13 3.62 -6.59
N GLY A 95 -0.86 3.40 -6.91
CA GLY A 95 0.21 3.42 -5.93
C GLY A 95 0.73 4.83 -5.71
N TYR A 96 1.56 5.02 -4.70
CA TYR A 96 2.17 6.31 -4.38
C TYR A 96 3.69 6.21 -4.25
N LEU A 97 4.42 7.08 -4.97
CA LEU A 97 5.80 7.40 -4.63
C LEU A 97 5.78 8.63 -3.71
N ILE A 98 6.29 8.46 -2.50
CA ILE A 98 6.26 9.45 -1.43
C ILE A 98 7.70 9.83 -1.09
N ASP A 99 8.00 11.13 -1.08
CA ASP A 99 9.32 11.67 -0.77
C ASP A 99 9.21 12.65 0.41
N HIS A 100 10.07 12.50 1.41
CA HIS A 100 10.17 13.39 2.58
C HIS A 100 11.65 13.62 2.92
N PRO A 101 12.05 14.84 3.33
CA PRO A 101 13.46 15.15 3.63
C PRO A 101 14.13 14.21 4.62
N ASP A 102 13.43 13.80 5.69
CA ASP A 102 13.96 12.94 6.74
C ASP A 102 13.90 11.44 6.37
N MET A 103 12.87 11.03 5.65
CA MET A 103 12.61 9.63 5.28
C MET A 103 13.30 9.23 3.96
N GLY A 104 13.47 10.16 3.03
CA GLY A 104 13.81 9.84 1.64
C GLY A 104 12.58 9.37 0.85
N LYS A 105 12.79 8.50 -0.13
CA LYS A 105 11.76 8.04 -1.06
C LYS A 105 11.21 6.68 -0.65
N MET A 106 9.91 6.60 -0.58
CA MET A 106 9.15 5.39 -0.30
C MET A 106 8.19 5.09 -1.44
N VAL A 107 8.19 3.89 -1.95
CA VAL A 107 7.11 3.38 -2.80
C VAL A 107 6.09 2.65 -1.93
N PHE A 108 4.81 2.98 -2.12
CA PHE A 108 3.67 2.29 -1.52
C PHE A 108 2.78 1.74 -2.64
N LEU A 109 2.67 0.44 -2.72
CA LEU A 109 1.86 -0.27 -3.71
C LEU A 109 1.14 -1.43 -3.05
N THR A 110 -0.17 -1.33 -2.95
CA THR A 110 -1.08 -2.38 -2.48
C THR A 110 -2.14 -2.63 -3.54
N ASP A 111 -2.77 -3.79 -3.50
CA ASP A 111 -3.87 -4.17 -4.39
C ASP A 111 -3.51 -3.93 -5.86
N SER A 112 -2.47 -4.62 -6.31
CA SER A 112 -1.98 -4.52 -7.68
C SER A 112 -1.39 -5.84 -8.13
N CYS A 113 -1.90 -6.41 -9.20
CA CYS A 113 -1.38 -7.68 -9.71
C CYS A 113 0.05 -7.57 -10.28
N MET A 114 0.48 -6.35 -10.66
CA MET A 114 1.82 -6.06 -11.19
C MET A 114 2.14 -4.57 -11.13
N CYS A 115 3.41 -4.23 -11.34
CA CYS A 115 3.86 -2.85 -11.52
C CYS A 115 4.92 -2.79 -12.62
N GLU A 116 4.65 -2.01 -13.66
CA GLU A 116 5.58 -1.82 -14.79
C GLU A 116 6.57 -0.66 -14.57
N TYR A 117 6.38 0.10 -13.47
CA TYR A 117 7.22 1.26 -13.18
C TYR A 117 8.48 0.86 -12.42
N GLN A 118 9.57 1.53 -12.75
CA GLN A 118 10.82 1.48 -12.02
C GLN A 118 11.07 2.82 -11.33
N PHE A 119 11.52 2.77 -10.09
CA PHE A 119 11.75 3.96 -9.27
C PHE A 119 13.23 4.10 -8.93
N LYS A 120 13.74 5.33 -8.99
CA LYS A 120 15.14 5.63 -8.68
C LYS A 120 15.29 6.21 -7.28
N GLY A 121 16.30 5.72 -6.56
CA GLY A 121 16.69 6.24 -5.25
C GLY A 121 15.66 5.95 -4.17
N LEU A 122 15.10 4.75 -4.17
CA LEU A 122 14.22 4.28 -3.10
C LEU A 122 15.01 4.08 -1.81
N ASN A 123 14.41 4.48 -0.70
CA ASN A 123 14.89 4.22 0.66
C ASN A 123 14.01 3.17 1.36
N HIS A 124 12.72 3.11 1.01
CA HIS A 124 11.74 2.20 1.60
C HIS A 124 10.84 1.62 0.53
N VAL A 125 10.47 0.35 0.67
CA VAL A 125 9.54 -0.34 -0.23
C VAL A 125 8.42 -0.97 0.60
N LEU A 126 7.20 -0.50 0.39
CA LEU A 126 5.97 -1.07 0.95
C LEU A 126 5.16 -1.62 -0.23
N ILE A 127 5.16 -2.94 -0.41
CA ILE A 127 4.65 -3.58 -1.61
C ILE A 127 3.76 -4.78 -1.28
N GLU A 128 2.68 -4.94 -2.04
CA GLU A 128 1.84 -6.13 -1.93
C GLU A 128 2.62 -7.42 -2.22
N CYS A 129 2.32 -8.44 -1.41
CA CYS A 129 2.73 -9.82 -1.65
C CYS A 129 1.63 -10.74 -1.14
N ASN A 130 0.56 -10.89 -1.93
CA ASN A 130 -0.70 -11.44 -1.46
C ASN A 130 -0.70 -12.96 -1.39
N TYR A 131 -0.20 -13.64 -2.42
CA TYR A 131 -0.27 -15.09 -2.52
C TYR A 131 0.97 -15.67 -3.21
N SER A 132 1.13 -17.00 -3.15
CA SER A 132 1.97 -17.74 -4.09
C SER A 132 1.14 -18.80 -4.81
N ASP A 133 1.47 -19.09 -6.06
CA ASP A 133 0.77 -20.10 -6.86
C ASP A 133 0.68 -21.44 -6.13
N LYS A 134 1.75 -21.86 -5.46
CA LYS A 134 1.79 -23.10 -4.68
C LYS A 134 0.75 -23.08 -3.55
N LYS A 135 0.69 -22.01 -2.76
CA LYS A 135 -0.26 -21.89 -1.64
C LYS A 135 -1.70 -21.72 -2.13
N LEU A 136 -1.91 -21.02 -3.23
CA LEU A 136 -3.22 -20.87 -3.85
C LEU A 136 -3.77 -22.22 -4.34
N ILE A 137 -2.95 -23.04 -5.02
CA ILE A 137 -3.35 -24.38 -5.46
C ILE A 137 -3.66 -25.26 -4.25
N GLU A 138 -2.83 -25.24 -3.21
CA GLU A 138 -3.07 -25.97 -1.96
C GLU A 138 -4.38 -25.51 -1.30
N ALA A 139 -4.64 -24.21 -1.20
CA ALA A 139 -5.85 -23.65 -0.60
C ALA A 139 -7.12 -24.04 -1.38
N ILE A 140 -7.06 -24.06 -2.70
CA ILE A 140 -8.17 -24.52 -3.56
C ILE A 140 -8.40 -26.02 -3.36
N THR A 141 -7.34 -26.82 -3.38
CA THR A 141 -7.42 -28.29 -3.23
C THR A 141 -7.99 -28.68 -1.88
N THR A 142 -7.68 -27.93 -0.83
CA THR A 142 -8.19 -28.18 0.54
C THR A 142 -9.50 -27.47 0.86
N GLY A 143 -10.09 -26.74 -0.09
CA GLY A 143 -11.36 -26.03 0.07
C GLY A 143 -11.29 -24.74 0.92
N ARG A 144 -10.10 -24.25 1.27
CA ARG A 144 -9.91 -22.98 1.99
C ARG A 144 -10.14 -21.76 1.09
N THR A 145 -9.93 -21.92 -0.22
CA THR A 145 -10.21 -20.90 -1.25
C THR A 145 -11.08 -21.51 -2.32
N LEU A 146 -12.11 -20.78 -2.74
CA LEU A 146 -13.01 -21.26 -3.80
C LEU A 146 -12.32 -21.15 -5.17
N PRO A 147 -12.46 -22.14 -6.06
CA PRO A 147 -11.91 -22.08 -7.43
C PRO A 147 -12.35 -20.82 -8.19
N SER A 148 -13.57 -20.33 -7.95
CA SER A 148 -14.10 -19.10 -8.58
C SER A 148 -13.38 -17.82 -8.16
N GLN A 149 -12.66 -17.83 -7.04
CA GLN A 149 -11.87 -16.66 -6.58
C GLN A 149 -10.50 -16.57 -7.23
N ARG A 150 -10.03 -17.66 -7.87
CA ARG A 150 -8.69 -17.74 -8.46
C ARG A 150 -8.47 -16.67 -9.53
N GLU A 151 -9.38 -16.53 -10.48
CA GLU A 151 -9.25 -15.56 -11.58
C GLU A 151 -9.15 -14.11 -11.05
N ARG A 152 -10.00 -13.79 -10.07
CA ARG A 152 -9.94 -12.48 -9.42
C ARG A 152 -8.59 -12.25 -8.73
N LEU A 153 -8.07 -13.22 -7.99
CA LEU A 153 -6.77 -13.10 -7.33
C LEU A 153 -5.65 -12.82 -8.34
N LEU A 154 -5.62 -13.58 -9.44
CA LEU A 154 -4.59 -13.42 -10.48
C LEU A 154 -4.60 -12.04 -11.17
N THR A 155 -5.75 -11.38 -11.22
CA THR A 155 -5.93 -10.09 -11.91
C THR A 155 -5.93 -8.89 -11.00
N SER A 156 -6.01 -9.09 -9.68
CA SER A 156 -6.18 -7.99 -8.70
C SER A 156 -5.06 -7.92 -7.67
N HIS A 157 -4.30 -9.02 -7.46
CA HIS A 157 -3.34 -9.11 -6.37
C HIS A 157 -1.99 -9.66 -6.82
N MET A 158 -0.94 -9.27 -6.12
CA MET A 158 0.44 -9.60 -6.50
C MET A 158 0.87 -10.96 -5.97
N GLU A 159 1.33 -11.80 -6.87
CA GLU A 159 1.96 -13.08 -6.58
C GLU A 159 3.41 -12.86 -6.08
N LEU A 160 3.91 -13.74 -5.23
CA LEU A 160 5.27 -13.70 -4.64
C LEU A 160 6.37 -13.56 -5.70
N THR A 161 6.28 -14.28 -6.83
CA THR A 161 7.28 -14.21 -7.90
C THR A 161 7.23 -12.85 -8.60
N THR A 162 6.03 -12.30 -8.79
CA THR A 162 5.83 -10.96 -9.36
C THR A 162 6.39 -9.88 -8.42
N CYS A 163 6.13 -10.01 -7.11
CA CYS A 163 6.73 -9.14 -6.10
C CYS A 163 8.27 -9.17 -6.15
N LYS A 164 8.87 -10.34 -6.21
CA LYS A 164 10.33 -10.50 -6.34
C LYS A 164 10.84 -9.88 -7.65
N GLY A 165 10.13 -10.06 -8.75
CA GLY A 165 10.48 -9.45 -10.04
C GLY A 165 10.44 -7.92 -10.01
N PHE A 166 9.47 -7.32 -9.32
CA PHE A 166 9.45 -5.87 -9.09
C PHE A 166 10.68 -5.42 -8.28
N LEU A 167 11.02 -6.14 -7.22
CA LEU A 167 12.18 -5.81 -6.38
C LEU A 167 13.49 -5.92 -7.16
N GLU A 168 13.64 -6.94 -8.00
CA GLU A 168 14.81 -7.13 -8.87
C GLU A 168 14.94 -6.03 -9.93
N ALA A 169 13.82 -5.54 -10.46
CA ALA A 169 13.80 -4.50 -11.49
C ALA A 169 14.15 -3.10 -10.94
N ASN A 170 14.18 -2.91 -9.62
CA ASN A 170 14.46 -1.64 -8.97
C ASN A 170 15.84 -1.61 -8.31
N ASP A 171 16.46 -0.44 -8.27
CA ASP A 171 17.71 -0.24 -7.51
C ASP A 171 17.41 -0.18 -6.01
N LEU A 172 17.75 -1.24 -5.30
CA LEU A 172 17.57 -1.39 -3.86
C LEU A 172 18.81 -0.97 -3.06
N SER A 173 19.86 -0.39 -3.66
CA SER A 173 21.13 -0.08 -2.97
C SER A 173 20.93 0.78 -1.72
N HIS A 174 20.00 1.72 -1.76
CA HIS A 174 19.65 2.62 -0.64
C HIS A 174 18.40 2.20 0.13
N VAL A 175 17.82 1.04 -0.16
CA VAL A 175 16.65 0.53 0.56
C VAL A 175 17.08 -0.06 1.89
N SER A 176 16.52 0.44 2.99
CA SER A 176 16.79 -0.05 4.35
C SER A 176 15.99 -1.30 4.65
N GLU A 177 14.68 -1.26 4.36
CA GLU A 177 13.76 -2.36 4.62
C GLU A 177 12.67 -2.46 3.54
N ILE A 178 12.09 -3.66 3.45
CA ILE A 178 10.93 -3.97 2.61
C ILE A 178 9.79 -4.39 3.52
N VAL A 179 8.61 -3.85 3.31
CA VAL A 179 7.40 -4.26 4.01
C VAL A 179 6.45 -4.92 3.02
N LEU A 180 6.18 -6.19 3.24
CA LEU A 180 5.19 -6.94 2.47
C LEU A 180 3.80 -6.59 2.98
N LEU A 181 2.96 -6.10 2.08
CA LEU A 181 1.59 -5.68 2.37
C LEU A 181 0.60 -6.76 1.93
N HIS A 182 -0.60 -6.74 2.52
CA HIS A 182 -1.80 -7.43 2.05
C HIS A 182 -1.62 -8.95 1.84
N LEU A 183 -0.93 -9.63 2.76
CA LEU A 183 -0.79 -11.07 2.73
C LEU A 183 -2.15 -11.75 2.92
N SER A 184 -2.50 -12.71 2.05
CA SER A 184 -3.74 -13.47 2.14
C SER A 184 -3.68 -14.49 3.28
N GLU A 185 -4.68 -14.53 4.15
CA GLU A 185 -4.76 -15.54 5.22
C GLU A 185 -4.72 -16.99 4.72
N ASN A 186 -5.33 -17.25 3.56
CA ASN A 186 -5.46 -18.59 3.02
C ASN A 186 -4.41 -18.98 1.98
N ASN A 187 -3.85 -17.97 1.28
CA ASN A 187 -3.04 -18.20 0.07
C ASN A 187 -1.58 -17.74 0.24
N SER A 188 -1.19 -17.29 1.45
CA SER A 188 0.18 -16.91 1.79
C SER A 188 0.75 -17.78 2.91
N ASP A 189 2.04 -17.57 3.18
CA ASP A 189 2.78 -18.14 4.30
C ASP A 189 3.80 -17.07 4.73
N GLU A 190 3.45 -16.30 5.75
CA GLU A 190 4.24 -15.12 6.17
C GLU A 190 5.72 -15.44 6.37
N PRO A 191 6.11 -16.43 7.21
CA PRO A 191 7.54 -16.74 7.41
C PRO A 191 8.25 -17.13 6.11
N TYR A 192 7.58 -17.90 5.26
CA TYR A 192 8.12 -18.30 3.97
C TYR A 192 8.31 -17.11 3.03
N PHE A 193 7.32 -16.19 2.95
CA PHE A 193 7.39 -15.02 2.08
C PHE A 193 8.50 -14.06 2.52
N ILE A 194 8.62 -13.79 3.82
CA ILE A 194 9.71 -13.01 4.39
C ILE A 194 11.05 -13.62 3.99
N SER A 195 11.27 -14.90 4.29
CA SER A 195 12.53 -15.60 3.98
C SER A 195 12.87 -15.61 2.49
N GLU A 196 11.88 -15.80 1.62
CA GLU A 196 12.07 -15.76 0.16
C GLU A 196 12.48 -14.38 -0.35
N VAL A 197 11.87 -13.32 0.16
CA VAL A 197 12.20 -11.95 -0.24
C VAL A 197 13.55 -11.52 0.35
N GLU A 198 13.86 -11.86 1.61
CA GLU A 198 15.18 -11.62 2.22
C GLU A 198 16.29 -12.30 1.44
N ARG A 199 16.13 -13.59 1.11
CA ARG A 199 17.11 -14.35 0.33
C ARG A 199 17.31 -13.77 -1.08
N HIS A 200 16.25 -13.25 -1.68
CA HIS A 200 16.28 -12.67 -3.03
C HIS A 200 16.93 -11.29 -3.07
N THR A 201 16.72 -10.46 -2.04
CA THR A 201 17.12 -9.04 -2.04
C THR A 201 18.32 -8.73 -1.15
N GLY A 202 18.59 -9.57 -0.16
CA GLY A 202 19.57 -9.30 0.90
C GLY A 202 19.15 -8.16 1.84
N LYS A 203 17.86 -7.78 1.85
CA LYS A 203 17.31 -6.70 2.68
C LYS A 203 16.51 -7.24 3.86
N VAL A 204 16.37 -6.44 4.90
CA VAL A 204 15.46 -6.72 6.01
C VAL A 204 14.03 -6.65 5.51
N VAL A 205 13.22 -7.66 5.84
CA VAL A 205 11.85 -7.78 5.36
C VAL A 205 10.88 -7.93 6.52
N TYR A 206 9.81 -7.18 6.48
CA TYR A 206 8.69 -7.28 7.43
C TYR A 206 7.40 -7.64 6.69
N ALA A 207 6.49 -8.32 7.37
CA ALA A 207 5.09 -8.41 6.93
C ALA A 207 4.24 -7.40 7.71
N ALA A 208 3.45 -6.61 7.01
CA ALA A 208 2.56 -5.64 7.63
C ALA A 208 1.48 -6.33 8.46
N LYS A 209 1.34 -5.90 9.71
CA LYS A 209 0.29 -6.37 10.63
C LYS A 209 -0.09 -5.28 11.63
N PRO A 210 -1.28 -5.35 12.23
CA PRO A 210 -1.71 -4.38 13.20
C PRO A 210 -0.68 -4.19 14.33
N GLY A 211 -0.29 -2.94 14.59
CA GLY A 211 0.68 -2.59 15.64
C GLY A 211 2.15 -2.67 15.22
N LEU A 212 2.47 -3.09 14.00
CA LEU A 212 3.85 -3.00 13.50
C LEU A 212 4.29 -1.53 13.45
N THR A 213 5.43 -1.25 14.05
CA THR A 213 6.10 0.07 13.99
C THR A 213 7.49 -0.12 13.42
N ILE A 214 7.84 0.69 12.43
CA ILE A 214 9.16 0.68 11.77
C ILE A 214 9.64 2.12 11.72
N ASP A 215 10.92 2.32 12.01
CA ASP A 215 11.58 3.59 11.82
C ASP A 215 11.89 3.77 10.32
N LEU A 216 11.42 4.87 9.75
CA LEU A 216 11.62 5.22 8.34
C LEU A 216 12.59 6.40 8.18
N ASP A 217 13.36 6.74 9.21
CA ASP A 217 14.37 7.79 9.08
C ASP A 217 15.46 7.35 8.09
N ARG A 218 15.85 8.29 7.24
CA ARG A 218 16.92 8.06 6.27
C ARG A 218 18.25 7.92 6.99
N ILE A 219 18.88 6.76 6.84
CA ILE A 219 20.22 6.47 7.35
C ILE A 219 21.29 7.15 6.47
#